data_67c165b346ce5e0272788593e2ceb20b
#
_entry.id   67c165b346ce5e0272788593e2ceb20b
#
_cell.length_a   1.000
_cell.length_b   1.000
_cell.length_c   1.000
_cell.angle_alpha   90.00
_cell.angle_beta   90.00
_cell.angle_gamma   90.00
#
_symmetry.space_group_name_H-M   'P 1'
#
loop_
_entity.id
_entity.type
_entity.pdbx_description
1 polymer ?
#
loop_
_entity_poly.entity_id
_entity_poly.type
_entity_poly.pdbx_seq_one_letter_code
_entity_poly.pdbx_strand_id
1 'polypeptide(L)'
;MTLDEFKQNVASGKIKDKWYFYKRTEDNKNALVRDMSSLTEFIKDKFNLDIYFVYGTLLGVIRENNFIEHDNDVDFAYISKQTNTTEILHEFYGLCAILKNHDLLSKICGNGHIHVYSPNKRNKFDLWTSFILNDKFSLVPLFDSTLNSSLILPLKQITFKTKNFLIPNQAENFLNATYLDWKIPLLETKGTINPWKKIL
;
A
#
# COMPACT_ATOMS: atom_id res chain seq x y z
N MET A 1 -7.67 -0.97 -22.40
CA MET A 1 -6.27 -1.28 -22.82
C MET A 1 -5.89 -2.63 -22.27
N THR A 2 -5.36 -3.52 -23.09
CA THR A 2 -4.81 -4.82 -22.66
C THR A 2 -3.39 -4.67 -22.11
N LEU A 3 -2.87 -5.69 -21.42
CA LEU A 3 -1.48 -5.67 -20.93
C LEU A 3 -0.47 -5.55 -22.10
N ASP A 4 -0.74 -6.19 -23.22
CA ASP A 4 0.15 -6.12 -24.38
C ASP A 4 0.15 -4.72 -25.02
N GLU A 5 -1.02 -4.09 -25.15
CA GLU A 5 -1.11 -2.68 -25.55
C GLU A 5 -0.38 -1.75 -24.57
N PHE A 6 -0.47 -2.02 -23.26
CA PHE A 6 0.28 -1.28 -22.25
C PHE A 6 1.79 -1.42 -22.46
N LYS A 7 2.29 -2.65 -22.63
CA LYS A 7 3.71 -2.94 -22.90
C LYS A 7 4.19 -2.23 -24.18
N GLN A 8 3.39 -2.26 -25.25
CA GLN A 8 3.68 -1.54 -26.51
C GLN A 8 3.73 -0.02 -26.29
N ASN A 9 2.81 0.54 -25.51
CA ASN A 9 2.80 1.96 -25.19
C ASN A 9 4.00 2.38 -24.34
N VAL A 10 4.49 1.52 -23.44
CA VAL A 10 5.73 1.74 -22.71
C VAL A 10 6.94 1.68 -23.68
N ALA A 11 7.01 0.67 -24.53
CA ALA A 11 8.09 0.51 -25.50
C ALA A 11 8.18 1.65 -26.52
N SER A 12 7.04 2.21 -26.92
CA SER A 12 6.97 3.37 -27.84
C SER A 12 7.13 4.74 -27.16
N GLY A 13 7.29 4.77 -25.84
CA GLY A 13 7.44 6.03 -25.06
C GLY A 13 6.14 6.79 -24.82
N LYS A 14 4.97 6.28 -25.24
CA LYS A 14 3.66 6.89 -24.95
C LYS A 14 3.33 6.83 -23.46
N ILE A 15 3.82 5.79 -22.76
CA ILE A 15 3.74 5.65 -21.31
C ILE A 15 5.18 5.69 -20.78
N LYS A 16 5.39 6.48 -19.70
CA LYS A 16 6.72 6.59 -19.08
C LYS A 16 7.22 5.21 -18.66
N ASP A 17 8.41 4.86 -19.08
CA ASP A 17 9.04 3.61 -18.65
C ASP A 17 9.37 3.66 -17.15
N LYS A 18 8.99 2.60 -16.45
CA LYS A 18 9.25 2.35 -15.05
C LYS A 18 9.59 0.88 -14.85
N TRP A 19 10.03 0.54 -13.64
CA TRP A 19 10.30 -0.83 -13.25
C TRP A 19 9.01 -1.57 -12.86
N TYR A 20 8.09 -1.72 -13.84
CA TYR A 20 6.81 -2.41 -13.66
C TYR A 20 6.98 -3.88 -13.29
N PHE A 21 6.00 -4.46 -12.58
CA PHE A 21 6.09 -5.85 -12.13
C PHE A 21 6.19 -6.87 -13.25
N TYR A 22 5.62 -6.61 -14.43
CA TYR A 22 5.78 -7.49 -15.60
C TYR A 22 7.24 -7.59 -16.08
N LYS A 23 8.11 -6.67 -15.73
CA LYS A 23 9.55 -6.68 -16.05
C LYS A 23 10.39 -7.47 -15.04
N ARG A 24 9.81 -7.84 -13.90
CA ARG A 24 10.52 -8.54 -12.83
C ARG A 24 10.42 -10.04 -13.03
N THR A 25 11.54 -10.75 -12.92
CA THR A 25 11.53 -12.21 -12.84
C THR A 25 10.88 -12.67 -11.53
N GLU A 26 10.48 -13.93 -11.46
CA GLU A 26 9.91 -14.49 -10.21
C GLU A 26 10.92 -14.43 -9.05
N ASP A 27 12.22 -14.62 -9.31
CA ASP A 27 13.27 -14.46 -8.29
C ASP A 27 13.32 -13.04 -7.74
N ASN A 28 13.18 -12.03 -8.60
CA ASN A 28 13.11 -10.62 -8.20
C ASN A 28 11.84 -10.32 -7.40
N LYS A 29 10.69 -10.90 -7.78
CA LYS A 29 9.45 -10.78 -7.00
C LYS A 29 9.56 -11.47 -5.65
N ASN A 30 10.17 -12.64 -5.59
CA ASN A 30 10.43 -13.36 -4.34
C ASN A 30 11.42 -12.60 -3.42
N ALA A 31 12.44 -11.97 -4.00
CA ALA A 31 13.34 -11.08 -3.25
C ALA A 31 12.60 -9.87 -2.67
N LEU A 32 11.71 -9.25 -3.47
CA LEU A 32 10.86 -8.16 -3.02
C LEU A 32 9.96 -8.60 -1.86
N VAL A 33 9.33 -9.78 -1.93
CA VAL A 33 8.49 -10.33 -0.86
C VAL A 33 9.27 -10.55 0.44
N ARG A 34 10.53 -10.99 0.36
CA ARG A 34 11.41 -11.08 1.54
C ARG A 34 11.68 -9.69 2.14
N ASP A 35 11.93 -8.69 1.32
CA ASP A 35 12.17 -7.32 1.76
C ASP A 35 10.91 -6.69 2.38
N MET A 36 9.72 -6.99 1.84
CA MET A 36 8.43 -6.63 2.42
C MET A 36 8.26 -7.23 3.81
N SER A 37 8.53 -8.54 3.99
CA SER A 37 8.47 -9.22 5.29
C SER A 37 9.45 -8.59 6.29
N SER A 38 10.67 -8.31 5.87
CA SER A 38 11.68 -7.67 6.73
C SER A 38 11.25 -6.26 7.18
N LEU A 39 10.55 -5.51 6.33
CA LEU A 39 10.00 -4.21 6.72
C LEU A 39 8.86 -4.38 7.74
N THR A 40 7.94 -5.33 7.53
CA THR A 40 6.85 -5.57 8.50
C THR A 40 7.40 -5.97 9.87
N GLU A 41 8.40 -6.83 9.91
CA GLU A 41 9.08 -7.26 11.14
C GLU A 41 9.78 -6.08 11.82
N PHE A 42 10.51 -5.24 11.06
CA PHE A 42 11.18 -4.05 11.60
C PHE A 42 10.20 -3.05 12.20
N ILE A 43 9.11 -2.72 11.49
CA ILE A 43 8.09 -1.79 11.98
C ILE A 43 7.41 -2.34 13.24
N LYS A 44 7.12 -3.64 13.26
CA LYS A 44 6.54 -4.30 14.44
C LYS A 44 7.46 -4.24 15.64
N ASP A 45 8.75 -4.55 15.46
CA ASP A 45 9.75 -4.55 16.54
C ASP A 45 9.99 -3.14 17.12
N LYS A 46 10.18 -2.15 16.23
CA LYS A 46 10.58 -0.79 16.66
C LYS A 46 9.44 0.08 17.15
N PHE A 47 8.23 -0.13 16.61
CA PHE A 47 7.09 0.77 16.87
C PHE A 47 5.90 0.06 17.50
N ASN A 48 5.95 -1.28 17.59
CA ASN A 48 4.80 -2.09 17.97
C ASN A 48 3.56 -1.76 17.11
N LEU A 49 3.78 -1.44 15.84
CA LEU A 49 2.74 -1.20 14.84
C LEU A 49 2.66 -2.38 13.87
N ASP A 50 1.45 -2.76 13.54
CA ASP A 50 1.18 -3.71 12.46
C ASP A 50 0.96 -2.93 11.17
N ILE A 51 1.70 -3.28 10.10
CA ILE A 51 1.46 -2.75 8.78
C ILE A 51 0.73 -3.78 7.93
N TYR A 52 -0.15 -3.32 7.07
CA TYR A 52 -1.03 -4.16 6.25
C TYR A 52 -1.11 -3.63 4.82
N PHE A 53 -1.49 -4.49 3.89
CA PHE A 53 -1.63 -4.13 2.48
C PHE A 53 -2.81 -3.20 2.24
N VAL A 54 -2.56 -2.20 1.40
CA VAL A 54 -3.57 -1.25 0.93
C VAL A 54 -3.43 -1.04 -0.58
N TYR A 55 -4.33 -0.28 -1.16
CA TYR A 55 -4.30 0.20 -2.55
C TYR A 55 -4.01 -0.89 -3.60
N GLY A 56 -3.11 -0.61 -4.53
CA GLY A 56 -2.75 -1.51 -5.63
C GLY A 56 -2.20 -2.84 -5.14
N THR A 57 -1.45 -2.84 -4.05
CA THR A 57 -0.92 -4.06 -3.45
C THR A 57 -2.03 -4.97 -2.91
N LEU A 58 -2.97 -4.43 -2.13
CA LEU A 58 -4.12 -5.21 -1.65
C LEU A 58 -4.96 -5.73 -2.82
N LEU A 59 -5.22 -4.89 -3.82
CA LEU A 59 -5.97 -5.26 -5.01
C LEU A 59 -5.33 -6.44 -5.75
N GLY A 60 -4.02 -6.37 -6.00
CA GLY A 60 -3.29 -7.44 -6.67
C GLY A 60 -3.30 -8.75 -5.88
N VAL A 61 -3.08 -8.67 -4.57
CA VAL A 61 -3.09 -9.84 -3.68
C VAL A 61 -4.45 -10.54 -3.66
N ILE A 62 -5.56 -9.77 -3.56
CA ILE A 62 -6.91 -10.34 -3.46
C ILE A 62 -7.42 -10.81 -4.83
N ARG A 63 -7.20 -10.05 -5.89
CA ARG A 63 -7.73 -10.35 -7.22
C ARG A 63 -6.91 -11.38 -7.98
N GLU A 64 -5.59 -11.27 -7.93
CA GLU A 64 -4.68 -11.99 -8.82
C GLU A 64 -3.78 -12.99 -8.06
N ASN A 65 -3.80 -12.95 -6.71
CA ASN A 65 -2.81 -13.63 -5.87
C ASN A 65 -1.37 -13.33 -6.34
N ASN A 66 -1.16 -12.12 -6.86
CA ASN A 66 0.08 -11.67 -7.43
C ASN A 66 0.19 -10.14 -7.35
N PHE A 67 1.35 -9.59 -7.73
CA PHE A 67 1.47 -8.17 -8.03
C PHE A 67 0.75 -7.84 -9.33
N ILE A 68 0.14 -6.67 -9.40
CA ILE A 68 -0.47 -6.15 -10.64
C ILE A 68 0.64 -5.86 -11.64
N GLU A 69 0.63 -6.53 -12.79
CA GLU A 69 1.77 -6.51 -13.71
C GLU A 69 2.14 -5.12 -14.25
N HIS A 70 1.17 -4.23 -14.43
CA HIS A 70 1.39 -2.85 -14.88
C HIS A 70 1.63 -1.86 -13.74
N ASP A 71 1.69 -2.33 -12.50
CA ASP A 71 2.07 -1.55 -11.33
C ASP A 71 3.59 -1.64 -11.08
N ASN A 72 4.12 -0.78 -10.21
CA ASN A 72 5.56 -0.69 -9.96
C ASN A 72 5.95 -0.43 -8.49
N ASP A 73 4.99 -0.22 -7.61
CA ASP A 73 5.17 0.10 -6.20
C ASP A 73 4.44 -0.89 -5.27
N VAL A 74 4.74 -0.82 -4.01
CA VAL A 74 4.10 -1.62 -2.96
C VAL A 74 3.66 -0.67 -1.87
N ASP A 75 2.38 -0.74 -1.55
CA ASP A 75 1.70 0.09 -0.57
C ASP A 75 1.40 -0.67 0.71
N PHE A 76 1.86 -0.14 1.82
CA PHE A 76 1.47 -0.52 3.17
C PHE A 76 0.76 0.63 3.88
N ALA A 77 -0.07 0.30 4.85
CA ALA A 77 -0.55 1.26 5.84
C ALA A 77 -0.35 0.71 7.25
N TYR A 78 -0.26 1.61 8.23
CA TYR A 78 -0.41 1.26 9.64
C TYR A 78 -1.64 1.96 10.20
N ILE A 79 -2.20 1.41 11.28
CA ILE A 79 -3.30 2.06 12.00
C ILE A 79 -2.70 2.78 13.20
N SER A 80 -2.87 4.11 13.23
CA SER A 80 -2.50 4.91 14.38
C SER A 80 -3.28 4.47 15.62
N LYS A 81 -2.60 4.41 16.76
CA LYS A 81 -3.21 4.09 18.06
C LYS A 81 -3.81 5.31 18.74
N GLN A 82 -3.65 6.48 18.14
CA GLN A 82 -4.07 7.76 18.70
C GLN A 82 -5.53 8.05 18.36
N THR A 83 -6.17 8.86 19.19
CA THR A 83 -7.62 9.13 19.14
C THR A 83 -7.95 10.55 18.73
N ASN A 84 -6.96 11.37 18.41
CA ASN A 84 -7.15 12.73 17.91
C ASN A 84 -6.09 13.09 16.87
N THR A 85 -6.41 14.03 16.01
CA THR A 85 -5.58 14.41 14.86
C THR A 85 -4.18 14.90 15.24
N THR A 86 -4.05 15.62 16.33
CA THR A 86 -2.74 16.17 16.79
C THR A 86 -1.80 15.03 17.19
N GLU A 87 -2.29 14.08 17.97
CA GLU A 87 -1.51 12.92 18.40
C GLU A 87 -1.19 11.98 17.23
N ILE A 88 -2.12 11.80 16.27
CA ILE A 88 -1.86 11.04 15.04
C ILE A 88 -0.70 11.65 14.27
N LEU A 89 -0.66 12.98 14.13
CA LEU A 89 0.46 13.67 13.48
C LEU A 89 1.76 13.55 14.28
N HIS A 90 1.70 13.64 15.60
CA HIS A 90 2.88 13.44 16.46
C HIS A 90 3.44 12.01 16.33
N GLU A 91 2.56 11.00 16.32
CA GLU A 91 2.96 9.60 16.08
C GLU A 91 3.63 9.44 14.72
N PHE A 92 3.02 10.01 13.66
CA PHE A 92 3.57 9.99 12.31
C PHE A 92 4.97 10.61 12.22
N TYR A 93 5.17 11.81 12.78
CA TYR A 93 6.48 12.45 12.75
C TYR A 93 7.50 11.78 13.69
N GLY A 94 7.06 11.18 14.78
CA GLY A 94 7.89 10.34 15.63
C GLY A 94 8.40 9.10 14.88
N LEU A 95 7.51 8.44 14.14
CA LEU A 95 7.88 7.34 13.23
C LEU A 95 8.88 7.80 12.17
N CYS A 96 8.66 8.94 11.54
CA CYS A 96 9.60 9.51 10.56
C CYS A 96 10.98 9.76 11.16
N ALA A 97 11.07 10.31 12.39
CA ALA A 97 12.34 10.58 13.06
C ALA A 97 13.13 9.28 13.35
N ILE A 98 12.47 8.24 13.83
CA ILE A 98 13.10 6.95 14.09
C ILE A 98 13.54 6.28 12.78
N LEU A 99 12.69 6.26 11.75
CA LEU A 99 13.07 5.74 10.43
C LEU A 99 14.28 6.47 9.84
N LYS A 100 14.36 7.79 10.04
CA LYS A 100 15.51 8.60 9.62
C LYS A 100 16.78 8.20 10.38
N ASN A 101 16.70 7.97 11.70
CA ASN A 101 17.83 7.53 12.50
C ASN A 101 18.36 6.14 12.10
N HIS A 102 17.52 5.32 11.47
CA HIS A 102 17.92 4.02 10.90
C HIS A 102 18.24 4.10 9.40
N ASP A 103 18.30 5.30 8.82
CA ASP A 103 18.50 5.54 7.37
C ASP A 103 17.46 4.85 6.49
N LEU A 104 16.26 4.59 7.00
CA LEU A 104 15.16 3.94 6.26
C LEU A 104 14.15 4.94 5.69
N LEU A 105 14.10 6.17 6.20
CA LEU A 105 13.25 7.20 5.63
C LEU A 105 13.83 7.71 4.31
N SER A 106 13.12 7.45 3.20
CA SER A 106 13.51 7.96 1.88
C SER A 106 12.95 9.37 1.62
N LYS A 107 11.66 9.58 1.93
CA LYS A 107 10.98 10.84 1.63
C LYS A 107 9.71 10.97 2.47
N ILE A 108 9.43 12.18 2.95
CA ILE A 108 8.09 12.57 3.44
C ILE A 108 7.33 13.16 2.25
N CYS A 109 6.23 12.51 1.86
CA CYS A 109 5.42 12.89 0.70
C CYS A 109 4.26 13.80 1.07
N GLY A 110 3.91 13.86 2.36
CA GLY A 110 2.84 14.67 2.93
C GLY A 110 2.52 14.21 4.35
N ASN A 111 1.54 14.84 4.98
CA ASN A 111 1.07 14.40 6.29
C ASN A 111 0.44 13.02 6.18
N GLY A 112 1.08 12.02 6.77
CA GLY A 112 0.61 10.63 6.77
C GLY A 112 1.02 9.78 5.57
N HIS A 113 1.95 10.24 4.72
CA HIS A 113 2.53 9.43 3.64
C HIS A 113 4.04 9.60 3.55
N ILE A 114 4.76 8.49 3.59
CA ILE A 114 6.21 8.45 3.45
C ILE A 114 6.65 7.31 2.52
N HIS A 115 7.80 7.53 1.89
CA HIS A 115 8.54 6.43 1.26
C HIS A 115 9.59 5.89 2.25
N VAL A 116 9.62 4.58 2.42
CA VAL A 116 10.55 3.89 3.30
C VAL A 116 11.36 2.85 2.54
N TYR A 117 12.63 2.68 2.89
CA TYR A 117 13.45 1.58 2.39
C TYR A 117 13.20 0.31 3.19
N SER A 118 13.35 -0.85 2.53
CA SER A 118 13.57 -2.11 3.25
C SER A 118 14.83 -2.03 4.13
N PRO A 119 14.94 -2.82 5.22
CA PRO A 119 16.11 -2.79 6.08
C PRO A 119 17.44 -3.02 5.35
N ASN A 120 17.45 -3.78 4.27
CA ASN A 120 18.61 -3.99 3.41
C ASN A 120 18.79 -2.91 2.31
N LYS A 121 17.93 -1.90 2.28
CA LYS A 121 17.93 -0.76 1.35
C LYS A 121 17.78 -1.10 -0.15
N ARG A 122 17.33 -2.33 -0.48
CA ARG A 122 17.16 -2.76 -1.88
C ARG A 122 15.89 -2.23 -2.52
N ASN A 123 14.80 -2.22 -1.74
CA ASN A 123 13.50 -1.81 -2.21
C ASN A 123 12.96 -0.64 -1.40
N LYS A 124 12.09 0.12 -2.05
CA LYS A 124 11.39 1.25 -1.46
C LYS A 124 9.89 0.97 -1.51
N PHE A 125 9.21 1.30 -0.43
CA PHE A 125 7.80 1.06 -0.22
C PHE A 125 7.09 2.35 0.16
N ASP A 126 5.83 2.45 -0.18
CA ASP A 126 4.95 3.49 0.30
C ASP A 126 4.33 3.06 1.63
N LEU A 127 4.47 3.91 2.64
CA LEU A 127 3.87 3.69 3.95
C LEU A 127 2.89 4.82 4.26
N TRP A 128 1.64 4.44 4.45
CA TRP A 128 0.51 5.32 4.63
C TRP A 128 0.02 5.26 6.09
N THR A 129 -0.46 6.39 6.60
CA THR A 129 -1.12 6.44 7.89
C THR A 129 -2.61 6.20 7.71
N SER A 130 -3.16 5.31 8.51
CA SER A 130 -4.59 5.18 8.71
C SER A 130 -4.93 5.37 10.19
N PHE A 131 -6.19 5.67 10.48
CA PHE A 131 -6.65 5.90 11.84
C PHE A 131 -8.16 5.64 11.96
N ILE A 132 -8.60 5.45 13.19
CA ILE A 132 -10.00 5.26 13.54
C ILE A 132 -10.40 6.34 14.52
N LEU A 133 -11.39 7.14 14.14
CA LEU A 133 -12.00 8.15 15.01
C LEU A 133 -13.51 7.91 15.04
N ASN A 134 -14.11 7.79 16.23
CA ASN A 134 -15.54 7.56 16.42
C ASN A 134 -16.08 6.38 15.58
N ASP A 135 -15.38 5.24 15.61
CA ASP A 135 -15.66 4.03 14.83
C ASP A 135 -15.58 4.19 13.30
N LYS A 136 -15.12 5.35 12.83
CA LYS A 136 -14.90 5.60 11.41
C LYS A 136 -13.44 5.45 11.06
N PHE A 137 -13.19 4.66 10.04
CA PHE A 137 -11.87 4.43 9.50
C PHE A 137 -11.51 5.46 8.43
N SER A 138 -10.31 6.00 8.51
CA SER A 138 -9.74 6.89 7.50
C SER A 138 -8.35 6.40 7.10
N LEU A 139 -8.03 6.54 5.82
CA LEU A 139 -6.73 6.22 5.26
C LEU A 139 -6.26 7.40 4.40
N VAL A 140 -5.07 7.93 4.65
CA VAL A 140 -4.48 9.02 3.86
C VAL A 140 -4.16 8.51 2.45
N PRO A 141 -4.52 9.22 1.35
CA PRO A 141 -5.21 10.51 1.29
C PRO A 141 -6.75 10.40 1.32
N LEU A 142 -7.29 9.22 1.54
CA LEU A 142 -8.72 8.97 1.59
C LEU A 142 -9.24 9.32 3.00
N PHE A 143 -9.57 10.59 3.20
CA PHE A 143 -10.14 11.06 4.48
C PHE A 143 -11.64 10.82 4.59
N ASP A 144 -12.17 9.81 3.89
CA ASP A 144 -13.58 9.50 4.02
C ASP A 144 -13.85 8.76 5.33
N SER A 145 -14.33 9.50 6.31
CA SER A 145 -14.75 8.98 7.61
C SER A 145 -16.05 8.16 7.56
N THR A 146 -16.56 7.80 6.39
CA THR A 146 -17.81 7.02 6.27
C THR A 146 -17.56 5.52 6.44
N LEU A 147 -16.34 5.04 6.21
CA LEU A 147 -16.01 3.63 6.32
C LEU A 147 -16.04 3.17 7.79
N ASN A 148 -16.74 2.08 8.05
CA ASN A 148 -16.80 1.51 9.40
C ASN A 148 -15.47 0.79 9.73
N SER A 149 -14.99 0.94 10.95
CA SER A 149 -13.77 0.30 11.44
C SER A 149 -13.79 -1.24 11.34
N SER A 150 -14.95 -1.85 11.36
CA SER A 150 -15.15 -3.31 11.21
C SER A 150 -14.74 -3.85 9.83
N LEU A 151 -14.64 -2.98 8.81
CA LEU A 151 -14.07 -3.37 7.51
C LEU A 151 -12.58 -3.68 7.62
N ILE A 152 -11.89 -3.03 8.55
CA ILE A 152 -10.44 -3.11 8.71
C ILE A 152 -10.07 -4.03 9.87
N LEU A 153 -10.67 -3.84 11.03
CA LEU A 153 -10.34 -4.56 12.26
C LEU A 153 -11.26 -5.75 12.55
N PRO A 154 -10.70 -6.82 13.18
CA PRO A 154 -9.28 -7.06 13.37
C PRO A 154 -8.58 -7.37 12.05
N LEU A 155 -7.33 -6.93 11.86
CA LEU A 155 -6.56 -7.30 10.68
C LEU A 155 -6.46 -8.82 10.54
N LYS A 156 -6.53 -9.33 9.31
CA LYS A 156 -6.40 -10.76 8.99
C LYS A 156 -5.05 -11.07 8.39
N GLN A 157 -4.54 -12.24 8.69
CA GLN A 157 -3.34 -12.75 8.06
C GLN A 157 -3.67 -13.41 6.72
N ILE A 158 -2.83 -13.16 5.72
CA ILE A 158 -2.83 -13.85 4.43
C ILE A 158 -1.42 -14.33 4.11
N THR A 159 -1.31 -15.51 3.50
CA THR A 159 -0.05 -15.96 2.90
C THR A 159 0.01 -15.42 1.47
N PHE A 160 1.01 -14.58 1.20
CA PHE A 160 1.28 -14.06 -0.14
C PHE A 160 2.65 -14.53 -0.60
N LYS A 161 2.68 -15.29 -1.72
CA LYS A 161 3.86 -16.04 -2.13
C LYS A 161 4.31 -16.97 -0.97
N THR A 162 5.45 -16.71 -0.35
CA THR A 162 6.05 -17.56 0.69
C THR A 162 6.06 -16.89 2.08
N LYS A 163 5.38 -15.78 2.27
CA LYS A 163 5.40 -14.99 3.50
C LYS A 163 3.99 -14.60 3.95
N ASN A 164 3.86 -14.36 5.25
CA ASN A 164 2.60 -13.91 5.84
C ASN A 164 2.57 -12.40 5.96
N PHE A 165 1.43 -11.82 5.61
CA PHE A 165 1.16 -10.38 5.69
C PHE A 165 -0.21 -10.14 6.28
N LEU A 166 -0.49 -8.90 6.63
CA LEU A 166 -1.79 -8.49 7.13
C LEU A 166 -2.59 -7.76 6.04
N ILE A 167 -3.90 -7.97 6.08
CA ILE A 167 -4.89 -7.33 5.22
C ILE A 167 -6.08 -6.86 6.04
N PRO A 168 -6.95 -5.98 5.51
CA PRO A 168 -8.22 -5.63 6.13
C PRO A 168 -9.07 -6.86 6.44
N ASN A 169 -9.83 -6.79 7.54
CA ASN A 169 -10.76 -7.85 7.98
C ASN A 169 -11.69 -8.33 6.87
N GLN A 170 -12.29 -7.38 6.17
CA GLN A 170 -13.22 -7.61 5.07
C GLN A 170 -12.63 -7.03 3.78
N ALA A 171 -11.50 -7.61 3.33
CA ALA A 171 -10.71 -7.06 2.22
C ALA A 171 -11.52 -6.81 0.95
N GLU A 172 -12.42 -7.72 0.55
CA GLU A 172 -13.28 -7.53 -0.63
C GLU A 172 -14.28 -6.38 -0.43
N ASN A 173 -14.89 -6.28 0.75
CA ASN A 173 -15.81 -5.17 1.05
C ASN A 173 -15.06 -3.84 1.11
N PHE A 174 -13.83 -3.84 1.63
CA PHE A 174 -12.96 -2.66 1.59
C PHE A 174 -12.62 -2.27 0.15
N LEU A 175 -12.29 -3.23 -0.72
CA LEU A 175 -12.06 -2.96 -2.14
C LEU A 175 -13.34 -2.48 -2.86
N ASN A 176 -14.52 -3.02 -2.53
CA ASN A 176 -15.80 -2.53 -3.05
C ASN A 176 -16.10 -1.07 -2.65
N ALA A 177 -15.65 -0.67 -1.45
CA ALA A 177 -15.81 0.70 -0.97
C ALA A 177 -14.79 1.68 -1.59
N THR A 178 -13.60 1.19 -1.97
CA THR A 178 -12.50 2.04 -2.43
C THR A 178 -12.33 2.06 -3.95
N TYR A 179 -12.78 1.02 -4.66
CA TYR A 179 -12.66 0.91 -6.12
C TYR A 179 -14.01 0.64 -6.79
N LEU A 180 -14.17 1.18 -8.01
CA LEU A 180 -15.20 0.73 -8.94
C LEU A 180 -14.77 -0.60 -9.54
N ASP A 181 -15.69 -1.51 -9.81
CA ASP A 181 -15.47 -2.75 -10.60
C ASP A 181 -14.07 -3.39 -10.47
N TRP A 182 -13.51 -3.42 -9.25
CA TRP A 182 -12.14 -3.85 -9.00
C TRP A 182 -11.86 -5.29 -9.43
N LYS A 183 -12.91 -6.10 -9.61
CA LYS A 183 -12.81 -7.48 -10.08
C LYS A 183 -12.42 -7.56 -11.56
N ILE A 184 -12.67 -6.49 -12.32
CA ILE A 184 -12.30 -6.41 -13.74
C ILE A 184 -10.95 -5.69 -13.84
N PRO A 185 -9.88 -6.33 -14.36
CA PRO A 185 -8.61 -5.67 -14.59
C PRO A 185 -8.76 -4.54 -15.59
N LEU A 186 -8.73 -3.30 -15.12
CA LEU A 186 -8.70 -2.12 -15.98
C LEU A 186 -7.25 -1.62 -16.03
N LEU A 187 -6.64 -1.72 -17.21
CA LEU A 187 -5.36 -1.09 -17.50
C LEU A 187 -5.60 0.35 -17.94
N GLU A 188 -5.69 1.24 -16.95
CA GLU A 188 -5.85 2.66 -17.25
C GLU A 188 -4.53 3.40 -17.17
N THR A 189 -4.30 4.25 -18.15
CA THR A 189 -3.31 5.30 -18.08
C THR A 189 -3.73 6.30 -17.00
N LYS A 190 -2.80 6.69 -16.14
CA LYS A 190 -3.03 7.76 -15.15
C LYS A 190 -3.66 8.96 -15.86
N GLY A 191 -4.94 9.22 -15.60
CA GLY A 191 -5.65 10.37 -16.14
C GLY A 191 -7.10 10.16 -16.56
N THR A 192 -7.56 8.93 -16.81
CA THR A 192 -8.90 8.69 -17.35
C THR A 192 -9.96 8.25 -16.34
N ILE A 193 -9.61 7.54 -15.29
CA ILE A 193 -10.49 7.32 -14.14
C ILE A 193 -9.66 7.45 -12.88
N ASN A 194 -10.05 8.36 -12.01
CA ASN A 194 -9.52 8.40 -10.66
C ASN A 194 -10.32 7.35 -9.87
N PRO A 195 -9.74 6.18 -9.52
CA PRO A 195 -10.45 5.16 -8.75
C PRO A 195 -10.95 5.70 -7.41
N TRP A 196 -10.39 6.84 -6.97
CA TRP A 196 -10.71 7.56 -5.75
C TRP A 196 -11.91 8.52 -5.86
N LYS A 197 -12.47 8.74 -7.07
CA LYS A 197 -13.63 9.64 -7.27
C LYS A 197 -14.92 9.14 -6.63
N LYS A 198 -14.98 7.89 -6.19
CA LYS A 198 -16.18 7.35 -5.53
C LYS A 198 -16.25 7.72 -4.05
N ILE A 199 -15.17 8.25 -3.49
CA ILE A 199 -15.04 8.53 -2.05
C ILE A 199 -15.03 10.05 -1.78
N LEU A 200 -14.93 10.87 -2.79
CA LEU A 200 -15.15 12.30 -2.76
C LEU A 200 -16.56 12.60 -3.28
#